data_3d04b644d42472be5738be0d27e87e4a
#
_entry.id   3d04b644d42472be5738be0d27e87e4a
#
_cell.length_a   1.000
_cell.length_b   1.000
_cell.length_c   1.000
_cell.angle_alpha   90.00
_cell.angle_beta   90.00
_cell.angle_gamma   90.00
#
_symmetry.space_group_name_H-M   'P 1'
#
loop_
_entity.id
_entity.type
_entity.pdbx_description
1 polymer ?
#
loop_
_entity_poly.entity_id
_entity_poly.type
_entity_poly.pdbx_seq_one_letter_code
_entity_poly.pdbx_strand_id
1 'polypeptide(L)'
;VITYRFILGPFLETYLAAVAHPAQNYLLIVEEINRANPAATFGDVFQLLDRDADGRSEYGIAVPFEMKDAIANYWLIEGDLSYDDKKAAARARGFASQQEMLGYITSELKLPPNMYIWATMNSADQGVFPMDTAFKRRWDFKYMDIDDGSAVIADKVVTVAGQSIVWDKLRRAINDLMADNKINEDKLLGPFFVSPDVLNDERFVDVFKDKVLLYLYEDAGKMKRKGLFADEAATYSELCKQFESDGVSVFKISDFSDIEAGASADPSTVSLFENLEE
;
A
#
# COMPACT_ATOMS: atom_id res chain seq x y z
N VAL A 1 29.50 -27.44 -14.93
CA VAL A 1 29.78 -26.78 -13.64
C VAL A 1 28.58 -25.87 -13.36
N ILE A 2 27.91 -26.05 -12.23
CA ILE A 2 26.85 -25.12 -11.78
C ILE A 2 27.57 -23.98 -11.06
N THR A 3 27.34 -22.76 -11.50
CA THR A 3 27.89 -21.55 -10.90
C THR A 3 26.76 -20.73 -10.28
N TYR A 4 26.89 -20.38 -9.01
CA TYR A 4 25.98 -19.46 -8.32
C TYR A 4 26.53 -18.04 -8.42
N ARG A 5 25.68 -17.09 -8.78
CA ARG A 5 26.00 -15.67 -8.80
C ARG A 5 25.07 -14.93 -7.84
N PHE A 6 25.63 -14.07 -7.00
CA PHE A 6 24.84 -13.14 -6.19
C PHE A 6 24.27 -12.05 -7.11
N ILE A 7 22.95 -11.80 -6.97
CA ILE A 7 22.25 -10.72 -7.69
C ILE A 7 21.75 -9.72 -6.65
N LEU A 8 21.95 -8.43 -6.92
CA LEU A 8 21.45 -7.37 -6.06
C LEU A 8 19.91 -7.42 -6.04
N GLY A 9 19.36 -7.31 -4.84
CA GLY A 9 17.92 -7.13 -4.67
C GLY A 9 17.58 -5.65 -4.42
N PRO A 10 16.28 -5.27 -4.40
CA PRO A 10 15.82 -3.88 -4.27
C PRO A 10 16.40 -3.13 -3.07
N PHE A 11 16.65 -3.81 -1.97
CA PHE A 11 17.28 -3.20 -0.79
C PHE A 11 18.72 -2.72 -1.09
N LEU A 12 19.55 -3.58 -1.67
CA LEU A 12 20.94 -3.21 -1.98
C LEU A 12 21.04 -2.22 -3.13
N GLU A 13 20.16 -2.31 -4.12
CA GLU A 13 20.09 -1.33 -5.21
C GLU A 13 19.72 0.05 -4.67
N THR A 14 18.69 0.15 -3.82
CA THR A 14 18.31 1.40 -3.18
C THR A 14 19.41 1.94 -2.27
N TYR A 15 20.07 1.07 -1.51
CA TYR A 15 21.20 1.43 -0.66
C TYR A 15 22.36 2.02 -1.48
N LEU A 16 22.77 1.34 -2.54
CA LEU A 16 23.87 1.79 -3.38
C LEU A 16 23.55 3.10 -4.11
N ALA A 17 22.32 3.26 -4.59
CA ALA A 17 21.85 4.50 -5.17
C ALA A 17 21.85 5.66 -4.15
N ALA A 18 21.40 5.41 -2.93
CA ALA A 18 21.43 6.40 -1.85
C ALA A 18 22.85 6.78 -1.47
N VAL A 19 23.78 5.80 -1.42
CA VAL A 19 25.19 6.02 -1.16
C VAL A 19 25.84 6.86 -2.26
N ALA A 20 25.48 6.60 -3.50
CA ALA A 20 26.01 7.27 -4.70
C ALA A 20 25.56 8.74 -4.81
N HIS A 21 24.34 9.04 -4.39
CA HIS A 21 23.74 10.37 -4.56
C HIS A 21 23.31 10.97 -3.20
N PRO A 22 24.26 11.44 -2.39
CA PRO A 22 23.98 11.91 -1.03
C PRO A 22 23.06 13.13 -0.92
N ALA A 23 22.87 13.86 -2.01
CA ALA A 23 21.95 15.02 -2.07
C ALA A 23 20.51 14.67 -2.46
N GLN A 24 20.23 13.40 -2.79
CA GLN A 24 18.91 12.91 -3.17
C GLN A 24 18.38 11.93 -2.13
N ASN A 25 17.07 11.98 -1.88
CA ASN A 25 16.42 11.02 -0.99
C ASN A 25 15.99 9.77 -1.78
N TYR A 26 16.18 8.62 -1.15
CA TYR A 26 15.79 7.32 -1.69
C TYR A 26 14.83 6.64 -0.76
N LEU A 27 13.78 6.05 -1.31
CA LEU A 27 12.72 5.37 -0.57
C LEU A 27 12.62 3.92 -1.05
N LEU A 28 12.78 2.99 -0.12
CA LEU A 28 12.41 1.59 -0.30
C LEU A 28 11.01 1.37 0.28
N ILE A 29 10.09 0.87 -0.52
CA ILE A 29 8.75 0.48 -0.07
C ILE A 29 8.71 -1.04 0.06
N VAL A 30 8.29 -1.52 1.23
CA VAL A 30 8.08 -2.94 1.54
C VAL A 30 6.60 -3.16 1.79
N GLU A 31 5.90 -3.70 0.81
CA GLU A 31 4.48 -4.01 0.96
C GLU A 31 4.29 -5.30 1.77
N GLU A 32 3.28 -5.30 2.64
CA GLU A 32 2.89 -6.45 3.45
C GLU A 32 4.06 -7.09 4.22
N ILE A 33 4.82 -6.29 4.95
CA ILE A 33 6.06 -6.70 5.63
C ILE A 33 5.88 -7.92 6.56
N ASN A 34 4.65 -8.18 7.01
CA ASN A 34 4.29 -9.27 7.89
C ASN A 34 3.69 -10.51 7.18
N ARG A 35 3.70 -10.55 5.82
CA ARG A 35 3.33 -11.77 5.06
C ARG A 35 4.35 -12.88 5.17
N ALA A 36 5.60 -12.57 5.47
CA ALA A 36 6.62 -13.52 5.84
C ALA A 36 7.07 -13.27 7.29
N ASN A 37 7.77 -14.21 7.90
CA ASN A 37 8.36 -13.99 9.22
C ASN A 37 9.42 -12.87 9.11
N PRO A 38 9.18 -11.69 9.71
CA PRO A 38 10.06 -10.54 9.51
C PRO A 38 11.48 -10.79 10.02
N ALA A 39 11.63 -11.46 11.18
CA ALA A 39 12.93 -11.77 11.74
C ALA A 39 13.74 -12.73 10.84
N ALA A 40 13.08 -13.71 10.22
CA ALA A 40 13.73 -14.63 9.30
C ALA A 40 14.07 -13.99 7.95
N THR A 41 13.21 -13.09 7.46
CA THR A 41 13.37 -12.45 6.14
C THR A 41 14.45 -11.37 6.16
N PHE A 42 14.44 -10.53 7.19
CA PHE A 42 15.34 -9.38 7.26
C PHE A 42 16.60 -9.64 8.08
N GLY A 43 16.57 -10.62 9.01
CA GLY A 43 17.74 -11.01 9.79
C GLY A 43 18.48 -9.81 10.40
N ASP A 44 19.79 -9.73 10.14
CA ASP A 44 20.64 -8.67 10.68
C ASP A 44 20.33 -7.27 10.11
N VAL A 45 19.60 -7.17 8.98
CA VAL A 45 19.20 -5.88 8.38
C VAL A 45 18.39 -5.03 9.37
N PHE A 46 17.69 -5.67 10.32
CA PHE A 46 16.97 -4.94 11.38
C PHE A 46 17.85 -4.03 12.24
N GLN A 47 19.10 -4.42 12.48
CA GLN A 47 20.01 -3.59 13.26
C GLN A 47 20.29 -2.25 12.57
N LEU A 48 20.20 -2.23 11.24
CA LEU A 48 20.43 -1.02 10.45
C LEU A 48 19.32 0.04 10.63
N LEU A 49 18.15 -0.35 11.16
CA LEU A 49 17.05 0.57 11.40
C LEU A 49 17.21 1.40 12.67
N ASP A 50 18.10 1.02 13.59
CA ASP A 50 18.50 1.86 14.71
C ASP A 50 19.35 3.03 14.14
N ARG A 51 18.83 4.27 14.22
CA ARG A 51 19.46 5.46 13.62
C ARG A 51 20.07 6.34 14.69
N ASP A 52 21.23 6.91 14.40
CA ASP A 52 21.87 7.94 15.18
C ASP A 52 21.20 9.32 14.95
N ALA A 53 21.72 10.35 15.66
CA ALA A 53 21.20 11.71 15.55
C ALA A 53 21.35 12.33 14.15
N ASP A 54 22.28 11.83 13.35
CA ASP A 54 22.51 12.25 11.96
C ASP A 54 21.65 11.47 10.96
N GLY A 55 20.85 10.51 11.44
CA GLY A 55 19.98 9.65 10.61
C GLY A 55 20.72 8.51 9.92
N ARG A 56 21.94 8.17 10.33
CA ARG A 56 22.69 6.99 9.83
C ARG A 56 22.39 5.80 10.73
N SER A 57 22.61 4.57 10.21
CA SER A 57 22.57 3.40 11.08
C SER A 57 23.59 3.53 12.20
N GLU A 58 23.16 3.38 13.47
CA GLU A 58 24.03 3.37 14.63
C GLU A 58 24.99 2.18 14.56
N TYR A 59 24.44 1.01 14.24
CA TYR A 59 25.21 -0.22 14.07
C TYR A 59 25.28 -0.61 12.60
N GLY A 60 26.39 -1.23 12.21
CA GLY A 60 26.59 -1.79 10.88
C GLY A 60 26.52 -3.31 10.90
N ILE A 61 26.34 -3.90 9.73
CA ILE A 61 26.45 -5.34 9.52
C ILE A 61 27.61 -5.64 8.58
N ALA A 62 28.37 -6.69 8.87
CA ALA A 62 29.46 -7.12 8.01
C ALA A 62 28.92 -7.57 6.65
N VAL A 63 29.56 -7.15 5.57
CA VAL A 63 29.20 -7.58 4.21
C VAL A 63 29.71 -9.01 3.97
N PRO A 64 28.82 -9.99 3.67
CA PRO A 64 29.23 -11.34 3.29
C PRO A 64 30.14 -11.33 2.05
N PHE A 65 31.03 -12.30 1.97
CA PHE A 65 32.03 -12.36 0.89
C PHE A 65 31.38 -12.35 -0.50
N GLU A 66 30.31 -13.13 -0.68
CA GLU A 66 29.59 -13.26 -1.95
C GLU A 66 28.92 -11.95 -2.40
N MET A 67 28.58 -11.10 -1.44
CA MET A 67 27.95 -9.80 -1.71
C MET A 67 28.98 -8.73 -2.09
N LYS A 68 30.24 -8.86 -1.64
CA LYS A 68 31.29 -7.85 -1.90
C LYS A 68 31.53 -7.64 -3.38
N ASP A 69 31.62 -8.71 -4.15
CA ASP A 69 31.85 -8.65 -5.58
C ASP A 69 30.70 -8.00 -6.31
N ALA A 70 29.46 -8.28 -5.89
CA ALA A 70 28.26 -7.67 -6.49
C ALA A 70 28.19 -6.16 -6.20
N ILE A 71 28.49 -5.74 -4.96
CA ILE A 71 28.58 -4.32 -4.59
C ILE A 71 29.69 -3.61 -5.37
N ALA A 72 30.87 -4.25 -5.47
CA ALA A 72 31.99 -3.69 -6.20
C ALA A 72 31.69 -3.56 -7.70
N ASN A 73 31.09 -4.56 -8.32
CA ASN A 73 30.68 -4.52 -9.72
C ASN A 73 29.65 -3.42 -9.99
N TYR A 74 28.62 -3.30 -9.15
CA TYR A 74 27.65 -2.23 -9.28
C TYR A 74 28.32 -0.85 -9.18
N TRP A 75 29.16 -0.65 -8.16
CA TRP A 75 29.86 0.61 -7.95
C TRP A 75 30.83 0.96 -9.07
N LEU A 76 31.54 -0.02 -9.60
CA LEU A 76 32.57 0.24 -10.61
C LEU A 76 32.08 0.25 -12.05
N ILE A 77 31.05 -0.56 -12.38
CA ILE A 77 30.70 -0.91 -13.77
C ILE A 77 29.21 -0.70 -14.08
N GLU A 78 28.30 -1.23 -13.27
CA GLU A 78 26.88 -1.38 -13.62
C GLU A 78 26.02 -0.19 -13.23
N GLY A 79 26.34 0.48 -12.12
CA GLY A 79 25.63 1.69 -11.72
C GLY A 79 26.06 2.86 -12.60
N ASP A 80 25.15 3.51 -13.32
CA ASP A 80 25.35 4.65 -14.24
C ASP A 80 26.04 5.89 -13.59
N LEU A 81 27.07 5.62 -12.78
CA LEU A 81 27.82 6.62 -12.04
C LEU A 81 29.08 7.02 -12.78
N SER A 82 29.18 8.26 -13.16
CA SER A 82 30.42 8.80 -13.67
C SER A 82 31.55 8.77 -12.62
N TYR A 83 32.78 8.87 -13.07
CA TYR A 83 33.93 9.00 -12.16
C TYR A 83 33.79 10.19 -11.21
N ASP A 84 33.27 11.32 -11.73
CA ASP A 84 33.10 12.53 -10.93
C ASP A 84 31.97 12.39 -9.90
N ASP A 85 30.88 11.68 -10.22
CA ASP A 85 29.81 11.37 -9.25
C ASP A 85 30.34 10.50 -8.09
N LYS A 86 31.11 9.46 -8.39
CA LYS A 86 31.74 8.58 -7.39
C LYS A 86 32.67 9.38 -6.48
N LYS A 87 33.46 10.30 -7.05
CA LYS A 87 34.35 11.18 -6.30
C LYS A 87 33.59 12.21 -5.45
N ALA A 88 32.53 12.78 -6.00
CA ALA A 88 31.67 13.70 -5.27
C ALA A 88 30.94 13.01 -4.10
N ALA A 89 30.41 11.81 -4.33
CA ALA A 89 29.78 11.00 -3.28
C ALA A 89 30.76 10.65 -2.15
N ALA A 90 32.00 10.23 -2.48
CA ALA A 90 33.02 9.94 -1.49
C ALA A 90 33.34 11.15 -0.62
N ARG A 91 33.55 12.31 -1.23
CA ARG A 91 33.82 13.57 -0.50
C ARG A 91 32.65 13.99 0.39
N ALA A 92 31.43 13.94 -0.12
CA ALA A 92 30.22 14.31 0.64
C ALA A 92 30.04 13.45 1.90
N ARG A 93 30.59 12.24 1.90
CA ARG A 93 30.52 11.30 3.02
C ARG A 93 31.79 11.28 3.88
N GLY A 94 32.75 12.17 3.59
CA GLY A 94 33.98 12.32 4.38
C GLY A 94 35.12 11.38 4.03
N PHE A 95 35.04 10.67 2.88
CA PHE A 95 36.13 9.82 2.39
C PHE A 95 37.15 10.61 1.55
N ALA A 96 38.42 10.28 1.66
CA ALA A 96 39.48 10.93 0.89
C ALA A 96 39.45 10.51 -0.59
N SER A 97 38.94 9.33 -0.91
CA SER A 97 38.88 8.78 -2.26
C SER A 97 37.67 7.85 -2.46
N GLN A 98 37.34 7.62 -3.74
CA GLN A 98 36.33 6.60 -4.09
C GLN A 98 36.76 5.17 -3.74
N GLN A 99 38.08 4.89 -3.74
CA GLN A 99 38.61 3.57 -3.34
C GLN A 99 38.39 3.33 -1.84
N GLU A 100 38.62 4.35 -1.02
CA GLU A 100 38.38 4.27 0.42
C GLU A 100 36.87 4.06 0.70
N MET A 101 36.04 4.78 0.01
CA MET A 101 34.59 4.59 0.11
C MET A 101 34.15 3.20 -0.35
N LEU A 102 34.70 2.69 -1.47
CA LEU A 102 34.39 1.34 -1.94
C LEU A 102 34.84 0.30 -0.90
N GLY A 103 36.05 0.45 -0.32
CA GLY A 103 36.52 -0.41 0.76
C GLY A 103 35.54 -0.42 1.95
N TYR A 104 35.00 0.74 2.31
CA TYR A 104 34.02 0.87 3.38
C TYR A 104 32.70 0.14 3.06
N ILE A 105 32.05 0.44 1.92
CA ILE A 105 30.75 -0.16 1.57
C ILE A 105 30.83 -1.66 1.26
N THR A 106 32.00 -2.19 0.95
CA THR A 106 32.22 -3.63 0.78
C THR A 106 32.64 -4.33 2.08
N SER A 107 32.93 -3.59 3.16
CA SER A 107 33.22 -4.17 4.46
C SER A 107 32.05 -4.18 5.42
N GLU A 108 31.29 -3.09 5.47
CA GLU A 108 30.18 -2.87 6.39
C GLU A 108 29.03 -2.14 5.70
N LEU A 109 27.80 -2.64 5.91
CA LEU A 109 26.59 -1.92 5.51
C LEU A 109 26.11 -1.05 6.67
N LYS A 110 25.90 0.24 6.39
CA LYS A 110 25.21 1.22 7.25
C LYS A 110 24.29 2.06 6.39
N LEU A 111 23.02 2.11 6.72
CA LEU A 111 22.10 2.92 5.96
C LEU A 111 22.47 4.40 6.06
N PRO A 112 22.57 5.09 4.93
CA PRO A 112 22.86 6.53 4.92
C PRO A 112 21.62 7.35 5.33
N PRO A 113 21.77 8.62 5.73
CA PRO A 113 20.67 9.46 6.22
C PRO A 113 19.61 9.77 5.14
N ASN A 114 19.97 9.67 3.88
CA ASN A 114 19.11 9.91 2.73
C ASN A 114 18.41 8.65 2.20
N MET A 115 18.46 7.52 2.92
CA MET A 115 17.71 6.31 2.61
C MET A 115 16.58 6.10 3.62
N TYR A 116 15.37 6.09 3.12
CA TYR A 116 14.13 5.86 3.89
C TYR A 116 13.56 4.48 3.54
N ILE A 117 12.92 3.86 4.52
CA ILE A 117 12.19 2.60 4.32
C ILE A 117 10.79 2.79 4.85
N TRP A 118 9.81 2.60 4.00
CA TRP A 118 8.40 2.54 4.37
C TRP A 118 7.90 1.12 4.23
N ALA A 119 7.05 0.72 5.14
CA ALA A 119 6.43 -0.59 5.07
C ALA A 119 4.93 -0.50 5.30
N THR A 120 4.17 -1.30 4.57
CA THR A 120 2.75 -1.50 4.86
C THR A 120 2.56 -2.82 5.57
N MET A 121 1.58 -2.88 6.45
CA MET A 121 1.15 -4.13 7.06
C MET A 121 -0.36 -4.12 7.28
N ASN A 122 -0.96 -5.29 7.15
CA ASN A 122 -2.30 -5.56 7.64
C ASN A 122 -2.17 -6.34 8.96
N SER A 123 -2.61 -5.74 10.09
CA SER A 123 -2.43 -6.32 11.41
C SER A 123 -3.45 -7.40 11.75
N ALA A 124 -4.57 -7.44 11.04
CA ALA A 124 -5.71 -8.27 11.37
C ALA A 124 -5.99 -9.38 10.35
N ASP A 125 -5.22 -9.46 9.29
CA ASP A 125 -5.37 -10.50 8.28
C ASP A 125 -4.99 -11.90 8.85
N GLN A 126 -5.73 -12.92 8.40
CA GLN A 126 -5.43 -14.31 8.73
C GLN A 126 -4.21 -14.78 7.93
N GLY A 127 -3.23 -15.37 8.63
CA GLY A 127 -2.02 -15.89 7.98
C GLY A 127 -0.85 -14.91 7.92
N VAL A 128 -0.92 -13.78 8.63
CA VAL A 128 0.22 -12.88 8.82
C VAL A 128 1.04 -13.29 10.04
N PHE A 129 2.34 -12.99 9.99
CA PHE A 129 3.24 -13.26 11.11
C PHE A 129 3.20 -12.10 12.12
N PRO A 130 3.18 -12.41 13.43
CA PRO A 130 3.29 -11.38 14.45
C PRO A 130 4.68 -10.75 14.39
N MET A 131 4.72 -9.42 14.52
CA MET A 131 5.98 -8.69 14.70
C MET A 131 6.29 -8.57 16.18
N ASP A 132 7.49 -8.94 16.56
CA ASP A 132 7.95 -8.81 17.94
C ASP A 132 8.19 -7.35 18.34
N THR A 133 8.33 -7.10 19.64
CA THR A 133 8.51 -5.76 20.19
C THR A 133 9.85 -5.14 19.78
N ALA A 134 10.91 -5.96 19.62
CA ALA A 134 12.22 -5.47 19.22
C ALA A 134 12.22 -4.96 17.78
N PHE A 135 11.44 -5.61 16.92
CA PHE A 135 11.21 -5.12 15.55
C PHE A 135 10.36 -3.85 15.54
N LYS A 136 9.23 -3.88 16.26
CA LYS A 136 8.29 -2.74 16.28
C LYS A 136 8.92 -1.44 16.75
N ARG A 137 9.76 -1.46 17.79
CA ARG A 137 10.38 -0.25 18.37
C ARG A 137 11.26 0.55 17.41
N ARG A 138 11.64 -0.04 16.26
CA ARG A 138 12.49 0.59 15.24
C ARG A 138 11.71 1.33 14.16
N TRP A 139 10.36 1.30 14.26
CA TRP A 139 9.46 1.90 13.29
C TRP A 139 8.61 2.97 13.92
N ASP A 140 8.42 4.04 13.18
CA ASP A 140 7.39 5.02 13.45
C ASP A 140 6.09 4.55 12.81
N PHE A 141 5.08 4.22 13.63
CA PHE A 141 3.82 3.72 13.14
C PHE A 141 2.86 4.86 12.80
N LYS A 142 2.29 4.80 11.61
CA LYS A 142 1.16 5.61 11.23
C LYS A 142 -0.05 4.71 10.99
N TYR A 143 -1.09 4.91 11.79
CA TYR A 143 -2.39 4.28 11.53
C TYR A 143 -3.02 4.95 10.30
N MET A 144 -3.55 4.12 9.38
CA MET A 144 -4.33 4.56 8.24
C MET A 144 -5.79 4.31 8.56
N ASP A 145 -6.57 5.40 8.68
CA ASP A 145 -8.00 5.31 8.92
C ASP A 145 -8.74 4.71 7.72
N ILE A 146 -9.86 4.03 7.99
CA ILE A 146 -10.67 3.40 6.94
C ILE A 146 -11.20 4.41 5.89
N ASP A 147 -11.25 5.68 6.24
CA ASP A 147 -11.71 6.75 5.38
C ASP A 147 -10.57 7.59 4.77
N ASP A 148 -9.32 7.27 5.09
CA ASP A 148 -8.16 7.96 4.48
C ASP A 148 -8.20 7.84 2.95
N GLY A 149 -8.14 8.98 2.25
CA GLY A 149 -8.23 9.04 0.79
C GLY A 149 -9.64 9.11 0.22
N SER A 150 -10.70 9.09 1.04
CA SER A 150 -12.10 9.14 0.57
C SER A 150 -12.45 10.39 -0.25
N ALA A 151 -11.68 11.48 -0.13
CA ALA A 151 -11.86 12.69 -0.94
C ALA A 151 -11.81 12.42 -2.46
N VAL A 152 -11.08 11.40 -2.90
CA VAL A 152 -10.96 11.02 -4.33
C VAL A 152 -12.29 10.46 -4.89
N ILE A 153 -13.14 9.91 -4.02
CA ILE A 153 -14.40 9.26 -4.38
C ILE A 153 -15.65 9.98 -3.85
N ALA A 154 -15.48 11.09 -3.14
CA ALA A 154 -16.57 11.77 -2.41
C ALA A 154 -17.76 12.16 -3.29
N ASP A 155 -17.47 12.60 -4.53
CA ASP A 155 -18.48 13.08 -5.48
C ASP A 155 -18.84 12.05 -6.56
N LYS A 156 -18.32 10.83 -6.44
CA LYS A 156 -18.59 9.79 -7.43
C LYS A 156 -20.01 9.26 -7.31
N VAL A 157 -20.78 9.40 -8.39
CA VAL A 157 -22.15 8.90 -8.49
C VAL A 157 -22.17 7.66 -9.36
N VAL A 158 -22.82 6.61 -8.89
CA VAL A 158 -23.02 5.34 -9.59
C VAL A 158 -24.50 5.10 -9.81
N THR A 159 -24.85 4.34 -10.83
CA THR A 159 -26.26 3.98 -11.12
C THR A 159 -26.46 2.48 -10.90
N VAL A 160 -27.44 2.13 -10.06
CA VAL A 160 -27.83 0.75 -9.77
C VAL A 160 -29.35 0.65 -9.79
N ALA A 161 -29.90 -0.30 -10.54
CA ALA A 161 -31.35 -0.48 -10.70
C ALA A 161 -32.10 0.83 -11.02
N GLY A 162 -31.49 1.72 -11.82
CA GLY A 162 -32.06 3.02 -12.19
C GLY A 162 -31.94 4.12 -11.11
N GLN A 163 -31.35 3.83 -9.96
CA GLN A 163 -31.14 4.81 -8.89
C GLN A 163 -29.72 5.40 -8.99
N SER A 164 -29.60 6.72 -8.87
CA SER A 164 -28.33 7.43 -8.79
C SER A 164 -27.88 7.54 -7.34
N ILE A 165 -26.70 7.05 -7.02
CA ILE A 165 -26.20 6.83 -5.66
C ILE A 165 -24.79 7.42 -5.53
N VAL A 166 -24.54 8.14 -4.44
CA VAL A 166 -23.20 8.60 -4.10
C VAL A 166 -22.42 7.42 -3.52
N TRP A 167 -21.38 6.96 -4.25
CA TRP A 167 -20.63 5.75 -3.89
C TRP A 167 -20.04 5.78 -2.48
N ASP A 168 -19.38 6.87 -2.09
CA ASP A 168 -18.75 6.94 -0.76
C ASP A 168 -19.77 6.87 0.38
N LYS A 169 -20.96 7.44 0.19
CA LYS A 169 -22.05 7.36 1.17
C LYS A 169 -22.59 5.93 1.29
N LEU A 170 -22.76 5.23 0.16
CA LEU A 170 -23.16 3.82 0.17
C LEU A 170 -22.12 2.95 0.86
N ARG A 171 -20.84 3.14 0.54
CA ARG A 171 -19.73 2.43 1.16
C ARG A 171 -19.73 2.60 2.69
N ARG A 172 -19.88 3.84 3.17
CA ARG A 172 -19.97 4.14 4.61
C ARG A 172 -21.19 3.50 5.26
N ALA A 173 -22.35 3.57 4.63
CA ALA A 173 -23.55 2.92 5.15
C ALA A 173 -23.41 1.40 5.23
N ILE A 174 -22.72 0.78 4.26
CA ILE A 174 -22.37 -0.65 4.33
C ILE A 174 -21.39 -0.91 5.49
N ASN A 175 -20.39 -0.06 5.69
CA ASN A 175 -19.44 -0.19 6.81
C ASN A 175 -20.14 -0.06 8.16
N ASP A 176 -21.06 0.88 8.33
CA ASP A 176 -21.85 1.05 9.53
C ASP A 176 -22.70 -0.21 9.81
N LEU A 177 -23.33 -0.73 8.76
CA LEU A 177 -24.08 -1.99 8.85
C LEU A 177 -23.18 -3.17 9.24
N MET A 178 -21.95 -3.23 8.71
CA MET A 178 -20.95 -4.26 9.07
C MET A 178 -20.52 -4.11 10.54
N ALA A 179 -20.26 -2.90 11.00
CA ALA A 179 -19.88 -2.60 12.39
C ALA A 179 -20.98 -2.95 13.38
N ASP A 180 -22.25 -2.64 13.07
CA ASP A 180 -23.42 -3.01 13.87
C ASP A 180 -23.54 -4.53 14.02
N ASN A 181 -23.17 -5.27 12.98
CA ASN A 181 -23.14 -6.72 12.99
C ASN A 181 -21.85 -7.31 13.61
N LYS A 182 -20.98 -6.46 14.23
CA LYS A 182 -19.75 -6.88 14.90
C LYS A 182 -18.75 -7.54 13.96
N ILE A 183 -18.70 -7.08 12.73
CA ILE A 183 -17.62 -7.39 11.79
C ILE A 183 -16.45 -6.47 12.14
N ASN A 184 -15.25 -7.02 12.17
CA ASN A 184 -14.05 -6.30 12.59
C ASN A 184 -13.71 -5.17 11.60
N GLU A 185 -13.08 -4.11 12.10
CA GLU A 185 -12.70 -2.91 11.35
C GLU A 185 -11.79 -3.21 10.16
N ASP A 186 -10.88 -4.17 10.31
CA ASP A 186 -9.97 -4.64 9.25
C ASP A 186 -10.66 -5.22 8.02
N LYS A 187 -11.96 -5.57 8.17
CA LYS A 187 -12.79 -6.10 7.09
C LYS A 187 -13.72 -5.06 6.46
N LEU A 188 -13.70 -3.83 6.92
CA LEU A 188 -14.52 -2.77 6.36
C LEU A 188 -14.04 -2.39 4.94
N LEU A 189 -14.94 -1.80 4.17
CA LEU A 189 -14.67 -1.38 2.79
C LEU A 189 -13.90 -0.07 2.79
N GLY A 190 -12.64 -0.08 2.37
CA GLY A 190 -11.85 1.14 2.14
C GLY A 190 -12.32 1.92 0.89
N PRO A 191 -11.90 3.19 0.72
CA PRO A 191 -12.29 4.04 -0.41
C PRO A 191 -11.95 3.43 -1.78
N PHE A 192 -10.85 2.71 -1.86
CA PHE A 192 -10.33 2.10 -3.08
C PHE A 192 -10.71 0.61 -3.22
N PHE A 193 -11.64 0.11 -2.41
CA PHE A 193 -12.13 -1.26 -2.55
C PHE A 193 -12.72 -1.49 -3.95
N VAL A 194 -13.43 -0.50 -4.48
CA VAL A 194 -13.72 -0.38 -5.92
C VAL A 194 -12.83 0.71 -6.50
N SER A 195 -12.15 0.43 -7.60
CA SER A 195 -11.26 1.42 -8.25
C SER A 195 -12.05 2.66 -8.68
N PRO A 196 -11.52 3.88 -8.47
CA PRO A 196 -12.18 5.11 -8.90
C PRO A 196 -12.53 5.15 -10.40
N ASP A 197 -11.74 4.49 -11.25
CA ASP A 197 -11.98 4.40 -12.70
C ASP A 197 -13.28 3.65 -13.02
N VAL A 198 -13.61 2.64 -12.23
CA VAL A 198 -14.83 1.83 -12.40
C VAL A 198 -16.08 2.58 -11.97
N LEU A 199 -15.96 3.55 -11.06
CA LEU A 199 -17.10 4.31 -10.55
C LEU A 199 -17.79 5.18 -11.61
N ASN A 200 -17.14 5.43 -12.74
CA ASN A 200 -17.69 6.16 -13.88
C ASN A 200 -18.04 5.24 -15.07
N ASP A 201 -17.97 3.91 -14.89
CA ASP A 201 -18.08 2.92 -15.95
C ASP A 201 -19.44 2.18 -15.86
N GLU A 202 -20.00 1.84 -17.03
CA GLU A 202 -21.21 0.98 -17.12
C GLU A 202 -21.00 -0.39 -16.46
N ARG A 203 -19.75 -0.82 -16.29
CA ARG A 203 -19.38 -2.08 -15.60
C ARG A 203 -19.48 -2.02 -14.06
N PHE A 204 -19.86 -0.87 -13.49
CA PHE A 204 -19.90 -0.74 -12.02
C PHE A 204 -20.74 -1.86 -11.36
N VAL A 205 -21.92 -2.15 -11.90
CA VAL A 205 -22.83 -3.17 -11.35
C VAL A 205 -22.15 -4.55 -11.31
N ASP A 206 -21.45 -4.94 -12.38
CA ASP A 206 -20.76 -6.21 -12.45
C ASP A 206 -19.58 -6.25 -11.47
N VAL A 207 -18.76 -5.18 -11.44
CA VAL A 207 -17.65 -5.09 -10.49
C VAL A 207 -18.14 -5.06 -9.04
N PHE A 208 -19.25 -4.40 -8.75
CA PHE A 208 -19.85 -4.39 -7.42
C PHE A 208 -20.30 -5.79 -7.00
N LYS A 209 -20.94 -6.55 -7.88
CA LYS A 209 -21.29 -7.96 -7.64
C LYS A 209 -20.02 -8.78 -7.37
N ASP A 210 -19.07 -8.75 -8.28
CA ASP A 210 -17.91 -9.63 -8.26
C ASP A 210 -16.90 -9.30 -7.14
N LYS A 211 -16.88 -8.05 -6.66
CA LYS A 211 -16.01 -7.62 -5.56
C LYS A 211 -16.76 -7.42 -4.24
N VAL A 212 -17.72 -6.50 -4.20
CA VAL A 212 -18.35 -6.07 -2.94
C VAL A 212 -19.34 -7.11 -2.44
N LEU A 213 -20.32 -7.50 -3.27
CA LEU A 213 -21.30 -8.49 -2.83
C LEU A 213 -20.68 -9.85 -2.56
N LEU A 214 -19.73 -10.29 -3.39
CA LEU A 214 -19.04 -11.57 -3.18
C LEU A 214 -18.24 -11.55 -1.88
N TYR A 215 -17.51 -10.47 -1.62
CA TYR A 215 -16.75 -10.29 -0.38
C TYR A 215 -17.65 -10.31 0.86
N LEU A 216 -18.75 -9.57 0.83
CA LEU A 216 -19.72 -9.54 1.94
C LEU A 216 -20.43 -10.89 2.12
N TYR A 217 -20.70 -11.62 1.03
CA TYR A 217 -21.40 -12.88 1.09
C TYR A 217 -20.53 -14.04 1.52
N GLU A 218 -19.30 -14.17 0.98
CA GLU A 218 -18.45 -15.35 1.16
C GLU A 218 -17.33 -15.17 2.21
N ASP A 219 -16.94 -13.94 2.51
CA ASP A 219 -15.82 -13.67 3.41
C ASP A 219 -16.27 -12.85 4.64
N ALA A 220 -16.28 -11.53 4.55
CA ALA A 220 -16.49 -10.65 5.70
C ALA A 220 -17.83 -10.88 6.40
N GLY A 221 -18.89 -11.04 5.62
CA GLY A 221 -20.24 -11.23 6.12
C GLY A 221 -20.74 -12.67 6.19
N LYS A 222 -19.88 -13.66 5.89
CA LYS A 222 -20.28 -15.08 5.78
C LYS A 222 -21.14 -15.60 6.93
N MET A 223 -20.78 -15.25 8.15
CA MET A 223 -21.48 -15.65 9.37
C MET A 223 -22.58 -14.65 9.80
N LYS A 224 -22.75 -13.55 9.06
CA LYS A 224 -23.62 -12.41 9.41
C LYS A 224 -24.58 -12.03 8.29
N ARG A 225 -24.76 -12.87 7.26
CA ARG A 225 -25.60 -12.61 6.09
C ARG A 225 -26.99 -12.10 6.46
N LYS A 226 -27.62 -12.72 7.45
CA LYS A 226 -28.96 -12.30 7.97
C LYS A 226 -28.99 -10.88 8.54
N GLY A 227 -27.87 -10.36 8.99
CA GLY A 227 -27.75 -8.99 9.49
C GLY A 227 -27.42 -7.99 8.39
N LEU A 228 -26.81 -8.41 7.32
CA LEU A 228 -26.36 -7.53 6.24
C LEU A 228 -27.40 -7.40 5.13
N PHE A 229 -28.11 -8.48 4.76
CA PHE A 229 -29.02 -8.50 3.63
C PHE A 229 -30.49 -8.49 4.07
N ALA A 230 -31.33 -7.76 3.34
CA ALA A 230 -32.75 -7.59 3.65
C ALA A 230 -33.50 -8.92 3.56
N ASP A 231 -33.25 -9.68 2.49
CA ASP A 231 -33.82 -10.99 2.27
C ASP A 231 -32.77 -12.10 2.48
N GLU A 232 -33.24 -13.26 2.92
CA GLU A 232 -32.37 -14.44 3.02
C GLU A 232 -32.16 -15.04 1.62
N ALA A 233 -31.28 -14.42 0.82
CA ALA A 233 -30.82 -15.06 -0.40
C ALA A 233 -30.11 -16.39 -0.04
N ALA A 234 -30.66 -17.50 -0.49
CA ALA A 234 -30.12 -18.81 -0.19
C ALA A 234 -28.77 -19.02 -0.91
N THR A 235 -28.61 -18.34 -2.05
CA THR A 235 -27.41 -18.45 -2.89
C THR A 235 -26.89 -17.08 -3.29
N TYR A 236 -25.59 -17.02 -3.60
CA TYR A 236 -24.97 -15.82 -4.13
C TYR A 236 -25.61 -15.34 -5.45
N SER A 237 -26.01 -16.30 -6.30
CA SER A 237 -26.66 -15.99 -7.58
C SER A 237 -28.04 -15.31 -7.39
N GLU A 238 -28.76 -15.67 -6.34
CA GLU A 238 -30.03 -15.00 -5.99
C GLU A 238 -29.78 -13.58 -5.51
N LEU A 239 -28.78 -13.38 -4.65
CA LEU A 239 -28.37 -12.06 -4.19
C LEU A 239 -27.97 -11.14 -5.36
N CYS A 240 -27.23 -11.65 -6.34
CA CYS A 240 -26.86 -10.89 -7.54
C CYS A 240 -28.12 -10.43 -8.33
N LYS A 241 -29.10 -11.32 -8.51
CA LYS A 241 -30.34 -10.98 -9.21
C LYS A 241 -31.17 -9.95 -8.45
N GLN A 242 -31.26 -10.09 -7.12
CA GLN A 242 -31.91 -9.11 -6.27
C GLN A 242 -31.23 -7.74 -6.36
N PHE A 243 -29.89 -7.70 -6.35
CA PHE A 243 -29.15 -6.45 -6.52
C PHE A 243 -29.39 -5.80 -7.89
N GLU A 244 -29.51 -6.57 -8.95
CA GLU A 244 -29.82 -6.06 -10.30
C GLU A 244 -31.25 -5.49 -10.38
N SER A 245 -32.24 -6.07 -9.67
CA SER A 245 -33.64 -5.62 -9.68
C SER A 245 -33.92 -4.54 -8.65
N ASP A 246 -33.42 -4.70 -7.43
CA ASP A 246 -33.84 -3.92 -6.25
C ASP A 246 -32.75 -2.93 -5.81
N GLY A 247 -31.58 -2.97 -6.48
CA GLY A 247 -30.48 -2.06 -6.19
C GLY A 247 -29.94 -2.22 -4.78
N VAL A 248 -29.68 -1.09 -4.12
CA VAL A 248 -29.08 -1.06 -2.78
C VAL A 248 -30.03 -1.50 -1.67
N SER A 249 -31.34 -1.65 -1.94
CA SER A 249 -32.31 -2.18 -0.98
C SER A 249 -32.10 -3.64 -0.59
N VAL A 250 -31.17 -4.34 -1.26
CA VAL A 250 -30.71 -5.66 -0.81
C VAL A 250 -30.00 -5.62 0.54
N PHE A 251 -29.51 -4.44 0.98
CA PHE A 251 -28.89 -4.27 2.29
C PHE A 251 -29.91 -3.86 3.35
N LYS A 252 -29.71 -4.31 4.59
CA LYS A 252 -30.50 -3.89 5.77
C LYS A 252 -30.13 -2.49 6.25
N ILE A 253 -30.02 -1.53 5.35
CA ILE A 253 -29.82 -0.12 5.67
C ILE A 253 -31.17 0.48 5.94
N SER A 254 -31.33 1.16 7.09
CA SER A 254 -32.63 1.67 7.55
C SER A 254 -33.10 2.92 6.81
N ASP A 255 -32.16 3.71 6.28
CA ASP A 255 -32.44 4.95 5.57
C ASP A 255 -31.48 5.14 4.41
N PHE A 256 -32.02 5.31 3.22
CA PHE A 256 -31.27 5.52 1.99
C PHE A 256 -31.26 7.00 1.54
N SER A 257 -31.99 7.89 2.24
CA SER A 257 -32.14 9.29 1.83
C SER A 257 -30.81 10.04 1.70
N ASP A 258 -29.84 9.73 2.55
CA ASP A 258 -28.52 10.34 2.51
C ASP A 258 -27.62 9.76 1.40
N ILE A 259 -27.96 8.59 0.88
CA ILE A 259 -27.15 7.86 -0.12
C ILE A 259 -27.51 8.28 -1.54
N GLU A 260 -28.79 8.64 -1.77
CA GLU A 260 -29.25 9.08 -3.07
C GLU A 260 -28.56 10.38 -3.50
N ALA A 261 -28.11 10.42 -4.75
CA ALA A 261 -27.69 11.66 -5.36
C ALA A 261 -28.91 12.53 -5.56
N GLY A 262 -29.00 13.65 -4.82
CA GLY A 262 -30.12 14.59 -5.01
C GLY A 262 -30.32 14.95 -6.47
N ALA A 263 -31.54 15.18 -6.91
CA ALA A 263 -31.97 15.42 -8.30
C ALA A 263 -31.34 16.66 -9.00
N SER A 264 -30.22 17.19 -8.50
CA SER A 264 -29.54 18.41 -8.99
C SER A 264 -28.16 18.18 -9.58
N ALA A 265 -27.71 16.95 -9.84
CA ALA A 265 -26.51 16.70 -10.61
C ALA A 265 -26.88 16.46 -12.08
N ASP A 266 -27.17 17.56 -12.83
CA ASP A 266 -27.26 17.53 -14.28
C ASP A 266 -25.89 17.15 -14.88
N PRO A 267 -25.77 16.06 -15.66
CA PRO A 267 -24.52 15.67 -16.29
C PRO A 267 -23.94 16.68 -17.28
N SER A 268 -24.68 17.76 -17.58
CA SER A 268 -24.28 18.77 -18.55
C SER A 268 -23.38 19.89 -17.99
N THR A 269 -23.02 19.90 -16.71
CA THR A 269 -22.18 20.94 -16.09
C THR A 269 -20.66 20.62 -16.03
N VAL A 270 -20.17 19.59 -16.71
CA VAL A 270 -18.74 19.22 -16.71
C VAL A 270 -17.93 19.95 -17.80
N SER A 271 -18.45 20.98 -18.46
CA SER A 271 -17.72 21.65 -19.56
C SER A 271 -17.31 23.10 -19.31
N LEU A 272 -17.00 23.52 -18.07
CA LEU A 272 -16.64 24.92 -17.79
C LEU A 272 -15.29 25.15 -17.05
N PHE A 273 -14.37 24.20 -17.05
CA PHE A 273 -13.00 24.41 -16.52
C PHE A 273 -11.87 24.04 -17.51
N GLU A 274 -12.12 24.10 -18.81
CA GLU A 274 -11.04 24.16 -19.80
C GLU A 274 -10.92 25.61 -20.30
N ASN A 275 -10.34 26.50 -19.53
CA ASN A 275 -9.73 27.77 -19.99
C ASN A 275 -9.25 28.58 -18.79
N LEU A 276 -8.11 28.25 -18.23
CA LEU A 276 -7.24 29.14 -17.45
C LEU A 276 -5.79 28.65 -17.59
N GLU A 277 -5.28 28.69 -18.81
CA GLU A 277 -3.84 28.88 -19.09
C GLU A 277 -3.73 30.20 -19.89
N GLU A 278 -3.32 31.25 -19.21
CA GLU A 278 -2.47 32.35 -19.68
C GLU A 278 -1.63 32.87 -18.55
#